data_65e5eafb17fce082025f522d3f4c254a
#
_entry.id   65e5eafb17fce082025f522d3f4c254a
#
_cell.length_a   1.000
_cell.length_b   1.000
_cell.length_c   1.000
_cell.angle_alpha   90.00
_cell.angle_beta   90.00
_cell.angle_gamma   90.00
#
_symmetry.space_group_name_H-M   'P 1'
#
loop_
_entity.id
_entity.type
_entity.pdbx_description
1 polymer ?
#
loop_
_entity_poly.entity_id
_entity_poly.type
_entity_poly.pdbx_seq_one_letter_code
_entity_poly.pdbx_strand_id
1 'polypeptide(L)'
;MYKRQVDNNEDNRRRYRELIVTAPNLSDYISGAILFEETFDQKMNDGTLFRDYLESIGILPGIKVDKGAKDLSCHPNEKITEGLDGLRDRLAAYYENGAKFCKWRAVITIANDIPSDACIESNMNALARYASLCQENNLVPIVEPEVLINGTHNIDECDKVTRKSLSSLFSHLKMFNVYLPGTVLKPSMVISVSYTHLRAHE
;
A
#
# COMPACT_ATOMS: atom_id res chain seq x y z
N MET A 1 -19.20 5.07 -19.40
CA MET A 1 -17.70 5.12 -19.39
C MET A 1 -17.31 6.58 -19.49
N TYR A 2 -16.91 7.21 -18.40
CA TYR A 2 -16.47 8.60 -18.44
C TYR A 2 -15.16 8.69 -19.23
N LYS A 3 -15.14 9.44 -20.32
CA LYS A 3 -13.89 9.75 -21.03
C LYS A 3 -13.02 10.59 -20.11
N ARG A 4 -11.78 10.17 -19.88
CA ARG A 4 -10.79 11.01 -19.21
C ARG A 4 -10.63 12.30 -20.01
N GLN A 5 -10.81 13.43 -19.36
CA GLN A 5 -10.71 14.75 -20.01
C GLN A 5 -9.27 15.21 -20.18
N VAL A 6 -8.33 14.53 -19.52
CA VAL A 6 -6.90 14.86 -19.53
C VAL A 6 -6.10 13.59 -19.78
N ASP A 7 -5.10 13.66 -20.67
CA ASP A 7 -4.24 12.55 -21.01
C ASP A 7 -3.43 12.06 -19.79
N ASN A 8 -3.28 10.74 -19.67
CA ASN A 8 -2.47 10.15 -18.62
C ASN A 8 -0.99 10.12 -19.04
N ASN A 9 -0.34 11.27 -19.00
CA ASN A 9 1.10 11.44 -19.18
C ASN A 9 1.77 11.93 -17.89
N GLU A 10 3.09 11.92 -17.86
CA GLU A 10 3.86 12.28 -16.67
C GLU A 10 3.58 13.71 -16.19
N ASP A 11 3.55 14.70 -17.08
CA ASP A 11 3.32 16.10 -16.71
C ASP A 11 1.93 16.31 -16.10
N ASN A 12 0.89 15.72 -16.69
CA ASN A 12 -0.46 15.82 -16.14
C ASN A 12 -0.58 15.12 -14.78
N ARG A 13 0.09 13.97 -14.57
CA ARG A 13 0.16 13.34 -13.25
C ARG A 13 0.89 14.23 -12.25
N ARG A 14 2.02 14.83 -12.64
CA ARG A 14 2.79 15.76 -11.82
C ARG A 14 1.94 16.96 -11.40
N ARG A 15 1.29 17.63 -12.35
CA ARG A 15 0.42 18.80 -12.10
C ARG A 15 -0.74 18.46 -11.16
N TYR A 16 -1.37 17.31 -11.35
CA TYR A 16 -2.45 16.85 -10.47
C TYR A 16 -1.96 16.58 -9.04
N ARG A 17 -0.78 15.99 -8.89
CA ARG A 17 -0.15 15.75 -7.58
C ARG A 17 0.22 17.07 -6.91
N GLU A 18 0.78 18.00 -7.66
CA GLU A 18 1.11 19.35 -7.16
C GLU A 18 -0.14 20.06 -6.62
N LEU A 19 -1.24 20.02 -7.36
CA LEU A 19 -2.53 20.56 -6.91
C LEU A 19 -2.97 19.98 -5.55
N ILE A 20 -2.76 18.68 -5.34
CA ILE A 20 -3.15 18.01 -4.08
C ILE A 20 -2.24 18.43 -2.94
N VAL A 21 -0.91 18.37 -3.13
CA VAL A 21 0.03 18.62 -2.02
C VAL A 21 0.11 20.09 -1.63
N THR A 22 -0.24 21.00 -2.54
CA THR A 22 -0.28 22.46 -2.28
C THR A 22 -1.66 22.95 -1.81
N ALA A 23 -2.58 22.02 -1.49
CA ALA A 23 -3.88 22.43 -0.94
C ALA A 23 -3.70 23.24 0.36
N PRO A 24 -4.44 24.36 0.53
CA PRO A 24 -4.32 25.19 1.73
C PRO A 24 -4.55 24.38 3.01
N ASN A 25 -3.74 24.63 4.03
CA ASN A 25 -3.84 24.03 5.37
C ASN A 25 -3.77 22.49 5.38
N LEU A 26 -3.15 21.87 4.37
CA LEU A 26 -3.08 20.40 4.25
C LEU A 26 -2.44 19.76 5.49
N SER A 27 -1.41 20.38 6.06
CA SER A 27 -0.71 19.91 7.25
C SER A 27 -1.57 19.88 8.53
N ASP A 28 -2.68 20.62 8.57
CA ASP A 28 -3.60 20.58 9.70
C ASP A 28 -4.42 19.27 9.77
N TYR A 29 -4.47 18.54 8.64
CA TYR A 29 -5.32 17.36 8.48
C TYR A 29 -4.54 16.08 8.13
N ILE A 30 -3.31 16.20 7.58
CA ILE A 30 -2.53 15.07 7.06
C ILE A 30 -1.14 15.07 7.66
N SER A 31 -0.77 13.98 8.36
CA SER A 31 0.54 13.82 8.99
C SER A 31 1.59 13.22 8.06
N GLY A 32 1.19 12.50 7.02
CA GLY A 32 2.11 11.84 6.09
C GLY A 32 1.46 11.52 4.75
N ALA A 33 2.25 11.45 3.69
CA ALA A 33 1.80 11.16 2.34
C ALA A 33 2.59 10.02 1.73
N ILE A 34 1.89 9.00 1.21
CA ILE A 34 2.51 7.87 0.49
C ILE A 34 2.71 8.28 -0.97
N LEU A 35 3.94 8.47 -1.38
CA LEU A 35 4.29 8.82 -2.74
C LEU A 35 4.53 7.56 -3.58
N PHE A 36 4.24 7.67 -4.87
CA PHE A 36 4.72 6.71 -5.86
C PHE A 36 6.19 7.02 -6.20
N GLU A 37 6.97 6.03 -6.64
CA GLU A 37 8.40 6.19 -6.96
C GLU A 37 8.66 7.37 -7.92
N GLU A 38 7.85 7.49 -9.00
CA GLU A 38 7.90 8.63 -9.92
C GLU A 38 7.76 9.97 -9.19
N THR A 39 6.80 10.08 -8.26
CA THR A 39 6.52 11.34 -7.54
C THR A 39 7.58 11.67 -6.52
N PHE A 40 8.18 10.65 -5.91
CA PHE A 40 9.21 10.84 -4.88
C PHE A 40 10.43 11.60 -5.42
N ASP A 41 10.73 11.41 -6.69
CA ASP A 41 11.88 12.05 -7.38
C ASP A 41 11.46 13.20 -8.32
N GLN A 42 10.15 13.44 -8.51
CA GLN A 42 9.66 14.55 -9.33
C GLN A 42 9.80 15.91 -8.64
N LYS A 43 9.93 16.93 -9.46
CA LYS A 43 9.93 18.33 -9.03
C LYS A 43 8.60 19.01 -9.36
N MET A 44 8.19 19.91 -8.49
CA MET A 44 7.10 20.86 -8.69
C MET A 44 7.47 21.91 -9.74
N ASN A 45 6.54 22.80 -10.08
CA ASN A 45 6.77 23.88 -11.06
C ASN A 45 7.90 24.83 -10.66
N ASP A 46 8.10 25.04 -9.37
CA ASP A 46 9.15 25.90 -8.81
C ASP A 46 10.52 25.22 -8.70
N GLY A 47 10.61 23.93 -9.09
CA GLY A 47 11.83 23.14 -9.02
C GLY A 47 12.05 22.41 -7.71
N THR A 48 11.19 22.58 -6.70
CA THR A 48 11.26 21.88 -5.41
C THR A 48 10.83 20.42 -5.58
N LEU A 49 11.53 19.48 -4.95
CA LEU A 49 11.09 18.06 -4.93
C LEU A 49 9.81 17.92 -4.10
N PHE A 50 8.88 17.06 -4.53
CA PHE A 50 7.63 16.83 -3.80
C PHE A 50 7.87 16.38 -2.36
N ARG A 51 8.85 15.50 -2.12
CA ARG A 51 9.20 15.04 -0.78
C ARG A 51 9.72 16.16 0.12
N ASP A 52 10.57 17.05 -0.43
CA ASP A 52 11.15 18.17 0.33
C ASP A 52 10.07 19.22 0.67
N TYR A 53 9.16 19.48 -0.27
CA TYR A 53 8.02 20.36 -0.02
C TYR A 53 7.12 19.81 1.10
N LEU A 54 6.75 18.53 1.04
CA LEU A 54 5.94 17.90 2.09
C LEU A 54 6.61 18.01 3.46
N GLU A 55 7.90 17.68 3.56
CA GLU A 55 8.64 17.80 4.81
C GLU A 55 8.68 19.26 5.32
N SER A 56 8.84 20.23 4.43
CA SER A 56 8.87 21.66 4.77
C SER A 56 7.58 22.19 5.40
N ILE A 57 6.44 21.58 5.07
CA ILE A 57 5.13 21.93 5.64
C ILE A 57 4.70 20.98 6.77
N GLY A 58 5.61 20.11 7.27
CA GLY A 58 5.34 19.20 8.39
C GLY A 58 4.63 17.90 8.04
N ILE A 59 4.54 17.54 6.76
CA ILE A 59 3.95 16.28 6.28
C ILE A 59 5.07 15.29 5.99
N LEU A 60 5.07 14.14 6.66
CA LEU A 60 6.10 13.10 6.50
C LEU A 60 6.01 12.47 5.10
N PRO A 61 7.10 12.47 4.30
CA PRO A 61 7.12 11.77 3.03
C PRO A 61 7.30 10.26 3.24
N GLY A 62 6.42 9.48 2.64
CA GLY A 62 6.50 8.03 2.59
C GLY A 62 6.45 7.53 1.15
N ILE A 63 6.79 6.26 0.94
CA ILE A 63 6.91 5.70 -0.40
C ILE A 63 6.29 4.31 -0.52
N LYS A 64 5.59 4.07 -1.64
CA LYS A 64 5.13 2.74 -2.03
C LYS A 64 6.31 1.97 -2.66
N VAL A 65 6.71 0.87 -2.01
CA VAL A 65 7.92 0.12 -2.39
C VAL A 65 7.64 -1.22 -3.08
N ASP A 66 6.41 -1.73 -3.02
CA ASP A 66 6.03 -2.93 -3.77
C ASP A 66 6.04 -2.67 -5.29
N LYS A 67 6.30 -3.70 -6.06
CA LYS A 67 6.30 -3.66 -7.55
C LYS A 67 4.98 -4.15 -8.15
N GLY A 68 3.93 -4.21 -7.35
CA GLY A 68 2.56 -4.56 -7.76
C GLY A 68 2.21 -6.03 -7.63
N ALA A 69 0.90 -6.29 -7.65
CA ALA A 69 0.35 -7.64 -7.60
C ALA A 69 0.45 -8.30 -8.98
N LYS A 70 0.99 -9.52 -9.02
CA LYS A 70 1.13 -10.40 -10.18
C LYS A 70 0.31 -11.65 -9.98
N ASP A 71 0.10 -12.44 -11.05
CA ASP A 71 -0.58 -13.70 -10.94
C ASP A 71 0.25 -14.69 -10.08
N LEU A 72 -0.39 -15.33 -9.11
CA LEU A 72 0.24 -16.38 -8.34
C LEU A 72 0.33 -17.63 -9.21
N SER A 73 1.55 -18.11 -9.44
CA SER A 73 1.79 -19.27 -10.30
C SER A 73 1.00 -20.49 -9.84
N CYS A 74 0.37 -21.18 -10.76
CA CYS A 74 -0.49 -22.36 -10.52
C CYS A 74 -1.73 -22.13 -9.64
N HIS A 75 -2.10 -20.86 -9.36
CA HIS A 75 -3.28 -20.48 -8.58
C HIS A 75 -4.13 -19.47 -9.35
N PRO A 76 -5.04 -19.92 -10.21
CA PRO A 76 -5.86 -19.05 -11.04
C PRO A 76 -6.63 -18.01 -10.23
N ASN A 77 -6.63 -16.75 -10.71
CA ASN A 77 -7.31 -15.60 -10.09
C ASN A 77 -6.76 -15.15 -8.73
N GLU A 78 -5.67 -15.72 -8.26
CA GLU A 78 -4.97 -15.28 -7.05
C GLU A 78 -3.73 -14.45 -7.39
N LYS A 79 -3.32 -13.58 -6.47
CA LYS A 79 -2.21 -12.65 -6.69
C LYS A 79 -1.14 -12.82 -5.62
N ILE A 80 0.09 -12.58 -6.03
CA ILE A 80 1.24 -12.36 -5.17
C ILE A 80 1.81 -10.97 -5.43
N THR A 81 2.14 -10.24 -4.38
CA THR A 81 2.80 -8.94 -4.53
C THR A 81 4.30 -9.13 -4.58
N GLU A 82 4.91 -8.62 -5.65
CA GLU A 82 6.35 -8.70 -5.88
C GLU A 82 7.09 -7.44 -5.44
N GLY A 83 8.44 -7.52 -5.38
CA GLY A 83 9.30 -6.38 -5.12
C GLY A 83 10.29 -6.56 -3.97
N LEU A 84 10.43 -7.78 -3.41
CA LEU A 84 11.42 -8.05 -2.35
C LEU A 84 12.87 -8.07 -2.88
N ASP A 85 13.05 -8.43 -4.15
CA ASP A 85 14.38 -8.48 -4.76
C ASP A 85 14.98 -7.07 -4.85
N GLY A 86 16.18 -6.90 -4.32
CA GLY A 86 16.88 -5.61 -4.23
C GLY A 86 16.18 -4.58 -3.32
N LEU A 87 15.21 -5.00 -2.49
CA LEU A 87 14.46 -4.07 -1.64
C LEU A 87 15.35 -3.41 -0.58
N ARG A 88 16.32 -4.14 -0.01
CA ARG A 88 17.25 -3.62 1.00
C ARG A 88 17.96 -2.35 0.51
N ASP A 89 18.56 -2.41 -0.68
CA ASP A 89 19.31 -1.29 -1.25
C ASP A 89 18.38 -0.11 -1.61
N ARG A 90 17.17 -0.42 -2.11
CA ARG A 90 16.17 0.61 -2.39
C ARG A 90 15.70 1.32 -1.12
N LEU A 91 15.50 0.59 -0.02
CA LEU A 91 15.09 1.18 1.25
C LEU A 91 16.17 2.08 1.84
N ALA A 92 17.45 1.67 1.77
CA ALA A 92 18.57 2.50 2.18
C ALA A 92 18.58 3.83 1.38
N ALA A 93 18.45 3.75 0.05
CA ALA A 93 18.40 4.94 -0.80
C ALA A 93 17.18 5.83 -0.49
N TYR A 94 16.00 5.26 -0.24
CA TYR A 94 14.82 6.06 0.12
C TYR A 94 14.97 6.75 1.47
N TYR A 95 15.56 6.08 2.46
CA TYR A 95 15.86 6.68 3.76
C TYR A 95 16.83 7.86 3.63
N GLU A 96 17.93 7.69 2.90
CA GLU A 96 18.90 8.76 2.62
C GLU A 96 18.27 9.94 1.89
N ASN A 97 17.28 9.69 1.03
CA ASN A 97 16.51 10.71 0.33
C ASN A 97 15.30 11.25 1.10
N GLY A 98 15.23 11.02 2.42
CA GLY A 98 14.28 11.66 3.32
C GLY A 98 12.96 10.92 3.55
N ALA A 99 12.75 9.72 2.99
CA ALA A 99 11.57 8.92 3.33
C ALA A 99 11.54 8.60 4.83
N LYS A 100 10.35 8.64 5.44
CA LYS A 100 10.16 8.32 6.87
C LYS A 100 9.42 6.99 7.05
N PHE A 101 8.64 6.58 6.07
CA PHE A 101 7.88 5.34 6.11
C PHE A 101 7.69 4.76 4.71
N CYS A 102 7.36 3.47 4.67
CA CYS A 102 7.11 2.76 3.42
C CYS A 102 5.75 2.07 3.47
N LYS A 103 5.18 1.76 2.30
CA LYS A 103 3.94 1.01 2.18
C LYS A 103 4.10 -0.18 1.22
N TRP A 104 3.58 -1.33 1.63
CA TRP A 104 3.47 -2.53 0.80
C TRP A 104 2.05 -3.10 0.91
N ARG A 105 1.42 -3.30 -0.25
CA ARG A 105 0.06 -3.82 -0.37
C ARG A 105 0.08 -5.27 -0.83
N ALA A 106 -0.52 -6.17 -0.06
CA ALA A 106 -0.92 -7.49 -0.51
C ALA A 106 -2.41 -7.48 -0.89
N VAL A 107 -2.78 -8.23 -1.93
CA VAL A 107 -4.14 -8.25 -2.47
C VAL A 107 -4.70 -9.67 -2.35
N ILE A 108 -5.80 -9.82 -1.65
CA ILE A 108 -6.49 -11.10 -1.41
C ILE A 108 -7.89 -11.03 -2.03
N THR A 109 -8.16 -11.92 -2.99
CA THR A 109 -9.46 -12.04 -3.65
C THR A 109 -10.30 -13.11 -2.96
N ILE A 110 -11.61 -12.87 -2.78
CA ILE A 110 -12.57 -13.89 -2.31
C ILE A 110 -13.43 -14.32 -3.50
N ALA A 111 -13.45 -15.63 -3.78
CA ALA A 111 -14.35 -16.26 -4.73
C ALA A 111 -14.47 -17.78 -4.37
N ASN A 112 -15.10 -18.58 -5.26
CA ASN A 112 -15.18 -20.03 -5.05
C ASN A 112 -13.78 -20.62 -4.88
N ASP A 113 -13.56 -21.36 -3.78
CA ASP A 113 -12.31 -22.04 -3.42
C ASP A 113 -11.07 -21.15 -3.27
N ILE A 114 -11.22 -19.82 -3.25
CA ILE A 114 -10.14 -18.86 -2.99
C ILE A 114 -10.54 -17.83 -1.92
N PRO A 115 -9.58 -17.30 -1.12
CA PRO A 115 -8.13 -17.46 -1.26
C PRO A 115 -7.62 -18.82 -0.76
N SER A 116 -6.63 -19.37 -1.46
CA SER A 116 -5.87 -20.53 -1.00
C SER A 116 -4.94 -20.20 0.17
N ASP A 117 -4.52 -21.22 0.91
CA ASP A 117 -3.49 -21.04 1.94
C ASP A 117 -2.18 -20.55 1.33
N ALA A 118 -1.81 -21.03 0.14
CA ALA A 118 -0.63 -20.58 -0.57
C ALA A 118 -0.64 -19.08 -0.84
N CYS A 119 -1.77 -18.53 -1.27
CA CYS A 119 -1.93 -17.10 -1.52
C CYS A 119 -1.77 -16.29 -0.22
N ILE A 120 -2.48 -16.68 0.85
CA ILE A 120 -2.42 -15.97 2.13
C ILE A 120 -1.01 -16.03 2.70
N GLU A 121 -0.45 -17.24 2.87
CA GLU A 121 0.85 -17.43 3.53
C GLU A 121 1.99 -16.72 2.77
N SER A 122 2.03 -16.83 1.43
CA SER A 122 3.06 -16.17 0.62
C SER A 122 3.00 -14.65 0.73
N ASN A 123 1.81 -14.06 0.71
CA ASN A 123 1.64 -12.61 0.83
C ASN A 123 1.95 -12.12 2.25
N MET A 124 1.53 -12.84 3.29
CA MET A 124 1.79 -12.45 4.68
C MET A 124 3.29 -12.61 5.03
N ASN A 125 3.95 -13.63 4.49
CA ASN A 125 5.40 -13.78 4.56
C ASN A 125 6.11 -12.60 3.88
N ALA A 126 5.69 -12.21 2.68
CA ALA A 126 6.26 -11.07 1.97
C ALA A 126 6.11 -9.76 2.75
N LEU A 127 4.92 -9.51 3.35
CA LEU A 127 4.68 -8.35 4.21
C LEU A 127 5.60 -8.31 5.43
N ALA A 128 5.82 -9.45 6.08
CA ALA A 128 6.68 -9.52 7.25
C ALA A 128 8.17 -9.31 6.90
N ARG A 129 8.65 -9.90 5.80
CA ARG A 129 10.01 -9.68 5.29
C ARG A 129 10.23 -8.22 4.90
N TYR A 130 9.27 -7.63 4.21
CA TYR A 130 9.28 -6.20 3.88
C TYR A 130 9.35 -5.35 5.15
N ALA A 131 8.51 -5.64 6.16
CA ALA A 131 8.46 -4.86 7.39
C ALA A 131 9.80 -4.90 8.16
N SER A 132 10.44 -6.08 8.26
CA SER A 132 11.74 -6.21 8.91
C SER A 132 12.84 -5.44 8.17
N LEU A 133 12.84 -5.46 6.82
CA LEU A 133 13.78 -4.68 6.01
C LEU A 133 13.57 -3.16 6.16
N CYS A 134 12.32 -2.70 6.30
CA CYS A 134 12.05 -1.29 6.58
C CYS A 134 12.66 -0.87 7.93
N GLN A 135 12.41 -1.63 8.99
CA GLN A 135 12.92 -1.31 10.34
C GLN A 135 14.45 -1.37 10.40
N GLU A 136 15.07 -2.29 9.68
CA GLU A 136 16.54 -2.31 9.52
C GLU A 136 17.09 -1.00 8.94
N ASN A 137 16.32 -0.34 8.07
CA ASN A 137 16.67 0.92 7.43
C ASN A 137 16.03 2.16 8.11
N ASN A 138 15.61 2.06 9.38
CA ASN A 138 14.98 3.15 10.13
C ASN A 138 13.71 3.73 9.48
N LEU A 139 12.98 2.94 8.71
CA LEU A 139 11.72 3.29 8.07
C LEU A 139 10.55 2.60 8.77
N VAL A 140 9.44 3.32 8.97
CA VAL A 140 8.22 2.72 9.51
C VAL A 140 7.49 1.94 8.41
N PRO A 141 7.24 0.61 8.57
CA PRO A 141 6.48 -0.14 7.59
C PRO A 141 4.97 0.04 7.78
N ILE A 142 4.25 0.35 6.70
CA ILE A 142 2.81 0.19 6.61
C ILE A 142 2.54 -1.15 5.92
N VAL A 143 2.03 -2.12 6.66
CA VAL A 143 1.62 -3.44 6.14
C VAL A 143 0.15 -3.40 5.75
N GLU A 144 -0.17 -3.65 4.47
CA GLU A 144 -1.51 -3.53 3.92
C GLU A 144 -2.01 -4.89 3.37
N PRO A 145 -2.54 -5.79 4.25
CA PRO A 145 -3.21 -7.02 3.83
C PRO A 145 -4.64 -6.68 3.38
N GLU A 146 -4.81 -6.35 2.11
CA GLU A 146 -6.10 -5.92 1.59
C GLU A 146 -6.92 -7.11 1.08
N VAL A 147 -8.00 -7.42 1.77
CA VAL A 147 -9.06 -8.28 1.24
C VAL A 147 -9.96 -7.43 0.35
N LEU A 148 -10.06 -7.81 -0.94
CA LEU A 148 -10.80 -7.03 -1.92
C LEU A 148 -12.30 -7.06 -1.64
N ILE A 149 -12.94 -5.90 -1.82
CA ILE A 149 -14.39 -5.73 -1.67
C ILE A 149 -15.19 -6.14 -2.92
N ASN A 150 -14.50 -6.50 -3.99
CA ASN A 150 -15.10 -6.91 -5.26
C ASN A 150 -15.36 -8.41 -5.25
N GLY A 151 -16.51 -8.85 -5.79
CA GLY A 151 -16.86 -10.26 -5.87
C GLY A 151 -18.34 -10.50 -5.58
N THR A 152 -18.66 -11.62 -4.95
CA THR A 152 -20.03 -12.01 -4.58
C THR A 152 -20.16 -12.46 -3.13
N HIS A 153 -19.10 -12.30 -2.33
CA HIS A 153 -19.03 -12.74 -0.95
C HIS A 153 -19.94 -11.91 -0.01
N ASN A 154 -20.40 -12.55 1.04
CA ASN A 154 -21.10 -11.89 2.14
C ASN A 154 -20.12 -11.39 3.23
N ILE A 155 -20.67 -10.74 4.26
CA ILE A 155 -19.85 -10.17 5.34
C ILE A 155 -19.14 -11.26 6.17
N ASP A 156 -19.74 -12.41 6.37
CA ASP A 156 -19.17 -13.50 7.18
C ASP A 156 -17.96 -14.12 6.46
N GLU A 157 -18.06 -14.28 5.15
CA GLU A 157 -16.93 -14.73 4.31
C GLU A 157 -15.78 -13.71 4.34
N CYS A 158 -16.10 -12.41 4.25
CA CYS A 158 -15.11 -11.34 4.36
C CYS A 158 -14.44 -11.35 5.74
N ASP A 159 -15.20 -11.48 6.82
CA ASP A 159 -14.66 -11.56 8.19
C ASP A 159 -13.74 -12.78 8.36
N LYS A 160 -14.18 -13.95 7.90
CA LYS A 160 -13.38 -15.19 7.98
C LYS A 160 -12.02 -15.05 7.28
N VAL A 161 -12.03 -14.53 6.05
CA VAL A 161 -10.79 -14.35 5.26
C VAL A 161 -9.91 -13.28 5.88
N THR A 162 -10.49 -12.18 6.34
CA THR A 162 -9.74 -11.11 7.01
C THR A 162 -9.07 -11.60 8.28
N ARG A 163 -9.78 -12.32 9.16
CA ARG A 163 -9.22 -12.92 10.38
C ARG A 163 -8.09 -13.89 10.06
N LYS A 164 -8.26 -14.74 9.07
CA LYS A 164 -7.23 -15.69 8.63
C LYS A 164 -5.98 -14.95 8.15
N SER A 165 -6.14 -13.95 7.28
CA SER A 165 -5.04 -13.13 6.76
C SER A 165 -4.31 -12.39 7.89
N LEU A 166 -5.03 -11.76 8.82
CA LEU A 166 -4.42 -11.06 9.95
C LEU A 166 -3.70 -12.01 10.90
N SER A 167 -4.28 -13.18 11.20
CA SER A 167 -3.63 -14.19 12.05
C SER A 167 -2.31 -14.67 11.46
N SER A 168 -2.30 -14.99 10.15
CA SER A 168 -1.09 -15.35 9.42
C SER A 168 -0.07 -14.19 9.41
N LEU A 169 -0.52 -12.95 9.12
CA LEU A 169 0.36 -11.77 9.13
C LEU A 169 1.07 -11.60 10.48
N PHE A 170 0.34 -11.60 11.59
CA PHE A 170 0.96 -11.41 12.91
C PHE A 170 1.88 -12.56 13.29
N SER A 171 1.57 -13.79 12.86
CA SER A 171 2.46 -14.94 13.03
C SER A 171 3.79 -14.74 12.29
N HIS A 172 3.74 -14.28 11.05
CA HIS A 172 4.94 -13.97 10.27
C HIS A 172 5.70 -12.76 10.80
N LEU A 173 5.01 -11.67 11.18
CA LEU A 173 5.67 -10.51 11.80
C LEU A 173 6.48 -10.90 13.04
N LYS A 174 5.90 -11.76 13.90
CA LYS A 174 6.61 -12.31 15.06
C LYS A 174 7.81 -13.19 14.66
N MET A 175 7.64 -14.06 13.66
CA MET A 175 8.69 -14.95 13.15
C MET A 175 9.89 -14.17 12.61
N PHE A 176 9.65 -13.03 11.96
CA PHE A 176 10.69 -12.14 11.42
C PHE A 176 11.18 -11.08 12.42
N ASN A 177 10.85 -11.19 13.71
CA ASN A 177 11.24 -10.29 14.79
C ASN A 177 10.88 -8.81 14.49
N VAL A 178 9.76 -8.56 13.81
CA VAL A 178 9.30 -7.21 13.54
C VAL A 178 8.84 -6.54 14.84
N TYR A 179 9.33 -5.34 15.11
CA TYR A 179 8.89 -4.52 16.24
C TYR A 179 7.49 -3.96 15.96
N LEU A 180 6.47 -4.60 16.53
CA LEU A 180 5.06 -4.28 16.25
C LEU A 180 4.68 -2.82 16.60
N PRO A 181 5.12 -2.23 17.73
CA PRO A 181 4.82 -0.83 18.03
C PRO A 181 5.37 0.17 17.00
N GLY A 182 6.39 -0.22 16.22
CA GLY A 182 6.96 0.55 15.12
C GLY A 182 6.35 0.22 13.75
N THR A 183 5.13 -0.36 13.71
CA THR A 183 4.48 -0.82 12.47
C THR A 183 3.07 -0.24 12.37
N VAL A 184 2.66 0.17 11.18
CA VAL A 184 1.29 0.60 10.90
C VAL A 184 0.56 -0.51 10.15
N LEU A 185 -0.56 -0.98 10.72
CA LEU A 185 -1.46 -1.92 10.06
C LEU A 185 -2.53 -1.14 9.27
N LYS A 186 -2.65 -1.42 7.98
CA LYS A 186 -3.68 -0.85 7.11
C LYS A 186 -4.54 -1.96 6.49
N PRO A 187 -5.49 -2.54 7.23
CA PRO A 187 -6.40 -3.56 6.70
C PRO A 187 -7.52 -2.91 5.88
N SER A 188 -8.22 -3.72 5.08
CA SER A 188 -9.51 -3.35 4.50
C SER A 188 -10.63 -3.44 5.53
N MET A 189 -11.76 -2.80 5.23
CA MET A 189 -12.98 -2.96 5.99
C MET A 189 -13.59 -4.35 5.76
N VAL A 190 -14.23 -4.90 6.80
CA VAL A 190 -15.04 -6.13 6.69
C VAL A 190 -16.44 -5.73 6.26
N ILE A 191 -16.76 -5.96 5.00
CA ILE A 191 -18.04 -5.60 4.38
C ILE A 191 -18.50 -6.67 3.40
N SER A 192 -19.80 -6.73 3.13
CA SER A 192 -20.35 -7.53 2.02
C SER A 192 -20.23 -6.76 0.69
N VAL A 193 -20.13 -7.49 -0.42
CA VAL A 193 -20.13 -6.88 -1.76
C VAL A 193 -21.44 -6.13 -2.05
N SER A 194 -22.58 -6.64 -1.57
CA SER A 194 -23.88 -5.99 -1.74
C SER A 194 -23.94 -4.56 -1.16
N TYR A 195 -23.13 -4.26 -0.15
CA TYR A 195 -23.04 -2.92 0.42
C TYR A 195 -22.41 -1.91 -0.56
N THR A 196 -21.46 -2.34 -1.38
CA THR A 196 -20.82 -1.47 -2.38
C THR A 196 -21.73 -1.18 -3.58
N HIS A 197 -22.66 -2.08 -3.91
CA HIS A 197 -23.63 -1.87 -4.98
C HIS A 197 -24.76 -0.90 -4.59
N LEU A 198 -25.14 -0.83 -3.33
CA LEU A 198 -26.19 0.09 -2.83
C LEU A 198 -25.76 1.57 -2.89
N ARG A 199 -24.46 1.85 -2.80
CA ARG A 199 -23.94 3.24 -2.90
C ARG A 199 -23.79 3.74 -4.34
N ALA A 200 -23.91 2.89 -5.33
CA ALA A 200 -23.83 3.30 -6.74
C ALA A 200 -25.14 3.88 -7.28
N HIS A 201 -26.21 3.90 -6.46
CA HIS A 201 -27.56 4.34 -6.84
C HIS A 201 -28.09 5.51 -5.99
N GLU A 202 -27.30 6.05 -5.05
CA GLU A 202 -27.53 7.33 -4.37
C GLU A 202 -26.64 8.42 -5.02
#